data_f6d87eb0842df4d948a808f2dbcb1854
#
_entry.id   f6d87eb0842df4d948a808f2dbcb1854
#
_cell.length_a   1.000
_cell.length_b   1.000
_cell.length_c   1.000
_cell.angle_alpha   90.00
_cell.angle_beta   90.00
_cell.angle_gamma   90.00
#
_symmetry.space_group_name_H-M   'P 1'
#
loop_
_entity.id
_entity.type
_entity.pdbx_description
1 polymer ?
#
loop_
_entity_poly.entity_id
_entity_poly.type
_entity_poly.pdbx_seq_one_letter_code
_entity_poly.pdbx_strand_id
1 'polypeptide(L)'
;MTRWPAPDVPDLPGRGPAVRVHDTASGRLREAAAGPSARMYVCGITPYDATHLGHAATYVAFDLLHRAWLDAGLDVTYVQNVTDVDDPLLERASATGVDWRDLARDQIELFATDMAALAVLPPARYVGAVEAIPRIVGLVHRLLDEGAAYRVPGTDGEPDGDVYFSVHSDPAFGAVSHLDEPAMLALSAERGGDPGRPGKKHPLDCLLWRVRRPGAPSWAPAGKKRRPS
;
A
#
# COMPACT_ATOMS: atom_id res chain seq x y z
N MET A 1 13.10 5.38 -5.20
CA MET A 1 12.75 6.79 -4.87
C MET A 1 13.78 7.42 -3.95
N THR A 2 13.89 8.77 -3.96
CA THR A 2 14.79 9.51 -3.06
C THR A 2 14.24 9.49 -1.64
N ARG A 3 15.07 9.08 -0.69
CA ARG A 3 14.77 9.10 0.74
C ARG A 3 15.36 10.37 1.35
N TRP A 4 14.77 10.84 2.45
CA TRP A 4 15.35 11.92 3.26
C TRP A 4 16.57 11.41 4.06
N PRO A 5 17.48 12.31 4.48
CA PRO A 5 18.62 11.94 5.30
C PRO A 5 18.17 11.43 6.67
N ALA A 6 18.90 10.44 7.18
CA ALA A 6 18.67 9.98 8.55
C ALA A 6 19.12 11.06 9.54
N PRO A 7 18.33 11.38 10.57
CA PRO A 7 18.79 12.19 11.68
C PRO A 7 19.86 11.45 12.48
N ASP A 8 20.64 12.19 13.23
CA ASP A 8 21.53 11.60 14.23
C ASP A 8 20.70 10.99 15.36
N VAL A 9 20.96 9.73 15.68
CA VAL A 9 20.30 9.00 16.78
C VAL A 9 21.37 8.72 17.83
N PRO A 10 21.26 9.32 19.02
CA PRO A 10 22.26 9.09 20.06
C PRO A 10 22.27 7.63 20.53
N ASP A 11 23.46 7.09 20.72
CA ASP A 11 23.63 5.79 21.37
C ASP A 11 23.53 5.97 22.89
N LEU A 12 22.49 5.40 23.48
CA LEU A 12 22.24 5.51 24.91
C LEU A 12 22.70 4.22 25.62
N PRO A 13 23.28 4.33 26.85
CA PRO A 13 23.70 3.17 27.59
C PRO A 13 22.50 2.34 28.04
N GLY A 14 22.61 1.01 27.93
CA GLY A 14 21.57 0.06 28.34
C GLY A 14 20.70 -0.40 27.16
N ARG A 15 19.54 -0.94 27.48
CA ARG A 15 18.52 -1.39 26.51
C ARG A 15 17.13 -1.06 27.04
N GLY A 16 16.29 -0.54 26.15
CA GLY A 16 14.87 -0.34 26.41
C GLY A 16 14.11 -1.66 26.62
N PRO A 17 12.91 -1.58 27.21
CA PRO A 17 12.06 -2.74 27.40
C PRO A 17 11.49 -3.24 26.08
N ALA A 18 11.03 -4.51 26.06
CA ALA A 18 10.30 -5.07 24.94
C ALA A 18 9.02 -4.25 24.65
N VAL A 19 8.85 -3.85 23.40
CA VAL A 19 7.70 -3.04 22.98
C VAL A 19 6.46 -3.91 22.83
N ARG A 20 5.35 -3.48 23.43
CA ARG A 20 4.04 -4.14 23.29
C ARG A 20 3.05 -3.24 22.58
N VAL A 21 2.34 -3.81 21.63
CA VAL A 21 1.30 -3.13 20.84
C VAL A 21 -0.02 -3.90 20.90
N HIS A 22 -1.11 -3.21 20.71
CA HIS A 22 -2.41 -3.86 20.55
C HIS A 22 -2.44 -4.56 19.17
N ASP A 23 -2.59 -5.88 19.21
CA ASP A 23 -2.73 -6.71 18.02
C ASP A 23 -4.21 -6.86 17.66
N THR A 24 -4.61 -6.32 16.51
CA THR A 24 -6.02 -6.32 16.07
C THR A 24 -6.57 -7.73 15.90
N ALA A 25 -5.77 -8.66 15.37
CA ALA A 25 -6.22 -10.03 15.13
C ALA A 25 -6.57 -10.78 16.41
N SER A 26 -5.82 -10.57 17.50
CA SER A 26 -6.06 -11.23 18.79
C SER A 26 -6.85 -10.37 19.78
N GLY A 27 -7.03 -9.07 19.52
CA GLY A 27 -7.65 -8.11 20.44
C GLY A 27 -6.87 -7.87 21.74
N ARG A 28 -5.56 -8.17 21.76
CA ARG A 28 -4.74 -8.16 22.99
C ARG A 28 -3.44 -7.40 22.79
N LEU A 29 -2.89 -6.91 23.89
CA LEU A 29 -1.51 -6.43 23.92
C LEU A 29 -0.54 -7.61 23.73
N ARG A 30 0.28 -7.54 22.70
CA ARG A 30 1.32 -8.54 22.41
C ARG A 30 2.67 -7.86 22.23
N GLU A 31 3.74 -8.60 22.47
CA GLU A 31 5.08 -8.17 22.09
C GLU A 31 5.14 -7.97 20.58
N ALA A 32 5.60 -6.79 20.14
CA ALA A 32 5.55 -6.39 18.75
C ALA A 32 6.58 -7.09 17.87
N ALA A 33 7.66 -7.60 18.48
CA ALA A 33 8.68 -8.40 17.81
C ALA A 33 9.21 -9.44 18.78
N ALA A 34 9.12 -10.71 18.41
CA ALA A 34 9.65 -11.83 19.17
C ALA A 34 10.96 -12.32 18.53
N GLY A 35 12.12 -11.83 18.99
CA GLY A 35 13.41 -12.23 18.46
C GLY A 35 14.37 -11.06 18.21
N PRO A 36 15.50 -11.30 17.53
CA PRO A 36 16.54 -10.28 17.37
C PRO A 36 16.25 -9.24 16.29
N SER A 37 15.19 -9.41 15.49
CA SER A 37 14.84 -8.50 14.40
C SER A 37 13.37 -8.12 14.39
N ALA A 38 13.07 -6.89 13.97
CA ALA A 38 11.73 -6.38 13.76
C ALA A 38 11.53 -5.93 12.30
N ARG A 39 10.33 -6.13 11.78
CA ARG A 39 9.96 -5.66 10.44
C ARG A 39 8.72 -4.80 10.53
N MET A 40 8.78 -3.64 9.89
CA MET A 40 7.68 -2.69 9.85
C MET A 40 7.39 -2.30 8.40
N TYR A 41 6.12 -2.39 8.01
CA TYR A 41 5.62 -1.81 6.78
C TYR A 41 4.61 -0.73 7.12
N VAL A 42 4.83 0.47 6.63
CA VAL A 42 3.92 1.61 6.82
C VAL A 42 3.40 2.06 5.48
N CYS A 43 2.08 2.20 5.36
CA CYS A 43 1.48 2.79 4.17
C CYS A 43 1.95 4.24 4.02
N GLY A 44 2.39 4.58 2.81
CA GLY A 44 2.82 5.91 2.44
C GLY A 44 1.67 6.82 2.02
N ILE A 45 2.03 8.02 1.59
CA ILE A 45 1.08 9.03 1.10
C ILE A 45 0.62 8.71 -0.33
N THR A 46 -0.55 9.26 -0.70
CA THR A 46 -0.91 9.55 -2.09
C THR A 46 -0.54 11.01 -2.35
N PRO A 47 0.47 11.29 -3.18
CA PRO A 47 1.09 12.61 -3.27
C PRO A 47 0.31 13.55 -4.22
N TYR A 48 -0.94 13.89 -3.89
CA TYR A 48 -1.79 14.79 -4.68
C TYR A 48 -1.86 16.21 -4.10
N ASP A 49 -1.51 16.39 -2.83
CA ASP A 49 -1.49 17.68 -2.13
C ASP A 49 -0.48 17.64 -0.98
N ALA A 50 -0.17 18.79 -0.39
CA ALA A 50 0.72 18.90 0.76
C ALA A 50 0.23 18.06 1.93
N THR A 51 1.16 17.47 2.66
CA THR A 51 0.84 16.73 3.88
C THR A 51 0.41 17.69 4.99
N HIS A 52 -0.37 17.16 5.92
CA HIS A 52 -0.88 17.91 7.07
C HIS A 52 -0.51 17.22 8.39
N LEU A 53 -0.83 17.84 9.52
CA LEU A 53 -0.49 17.34 10.86
C LEU A 53 -0.97 15.91 11.14
N GLY A 54 -2.04 15.44 10.50
CA GLY A 54 -2.49 14.04 10.58
C GLY A 54 -1.47 13.05 9.99
N HIS A 55 -0.85 13.40 8.86
CA HIS A 55 0.25 12.62 8.30
C HIS A 55 1.48 12.66 9.22
N ALA A 56 1.84 13.85 9.72
CA ALA A 56 2.95 13.98 10.66
C ALA A 56 2.74 13.10 11.90
N ALA A 57 1.55 13.13 12.51
CA ALA A 57 1.22 12.29 13.67
C ALA A 57 1.38 10.80 13.37
N THR A 58 0.96 10.35 12.20
CA THR A 58 1.09 8.95 11.77
C THR A 58 2.57 8.55 11.68
N TYR A 59 3.38 9.30 10.94
CA TYR A 59 4.79 8.91 10.72
C TYR A 59 5.64 9.06 11.98
N VAL A 60 5.38 10.07 12.82
CA VAL A 60 6.04 10.21 14.12
C VAL A 60 5.68 9.05 15.06
N ALA A 61 4.42 8.58 15.06
CA ALA A 61 4.04 7.42 15.88
C ALA A 61 4.78 6.14 15.46
N PHE A 62 4.94 5.88 14.15
CA PHE A 62 5.73 4.76 13.67
C PHE A 62 7.23 4.96 13.88
N ASP A 63 7.74 6.19 13.82
CA ASP A 63 9.13 6.50 14.16
C ASP A 63 9.44 6.22 15.63
N LEU A 64 8.52 6.56 16.54
CA LEU A 64 8.65 6.21 17.96
C LEU A 64 8.74 4.70 18.17
N LEU A 65 7.91 3.92 17.47
CA LEU A 65 7.98 2.46 17.50
C LEU A 65 9.32 1.96 16.95
N HIS A 66 9.79 2.52 15.83
CA HIS A 66 11.08 2.19 15.24
C HIS A 66 12.22 2.42 16.22
N ARG A 67 12.27 3.62 16.83
CA ARG A 67 13.29 3.98 17.83
C ARG A 67 13.24 3.10 19.07
N ALA A 68 12.04 2.80 19.56
CA ALA A 68 11.87 1.91 20.70
C ALA A 68 12.40 0.48 20.44
N TRP A 69 12.25 -0.03 19.21
CA TRP A 69 12.84 -1.29 18.81
C TRP A 69 14.38 -1.23 18.69
N LEU A 70 14.93 -0.12 18.14
CA LEU A 70 16.38 0.09 18.11
C LEU A 70 16.95 0.16 19.53
N ASP A 71 16.29 0.89 20.45
CA ASP A 71 16.69 1.00 21.85
C ASP A 71 16.60 -0.35 22.59
N ALA A 72 15.63 -1.18 22.25
CA ALA A 72 15.56 -2.58 22.72
C ALA A 72 16.64 -3.50 22.13
N GLY A 73 17.46 -2.99 21.20
CA GLY A 73 18.57 -3.70 20.55
C GLY A 73 18.18 -4.62 19.41
N LEU A 74 17.04 -4.37 18.75
CA LEU A 74 16.59 -5.14 17.60
C LEU A 74 17.19 -4.60 16.28
N ASP A 75 17.44 -5.50 15.34
CA ASP A 75 17.70 -5.14 13.94
C ASP A 75 16.37 -4.81 13.25
N VAL A 76 16.18 -3.54 12.87
CA VAL A 76 14.89 -3.06 12.36
C VAL A 76 14.93 -2.85 10.85
N THR A 77 14.03 -3.51 10.15
CA THR A 77 13.77 -3.26 8.73
C THR A 77 12.45 -2.50 8.57
N TYR A 78 12.53 -1.21 8.25
CA TYR A 78 11.40 -0.36 7.94
C TYR A 78 11.24 -0.20 6.43
N VAL A 79 10.03 -0.45 5.92
CA VAL A 79 9.65 -0.30 4.50
C VAL A 79 8.41 0.58 4.40
N GLN A 80 8.41 1.49 3.43
CA GLN A 80 7.28 2.37 3.15
C GLN A 80 7.04 2.43 1.63
N ASN A 81 5.78 2.45 1.21
CA ASN A 81 5.41 2.74 -0.18
C ASN A 81 5.09 4.22 -0.38
N VAL A 82 4.88 4.58 -1.65
CA VAL A 82 4.21 5.81 -2.08
C VAL A 82 3.21 5.41 -3.14
N THR A 83 1.98 5.91 -3.03
CA THR A 83 0.94 5.71 -4.03
C THR A 83 1.03 6.83 -5.07
N ASP A 84 2.13 6.80 -5.87
CA ASP A 84 2.47 7.79 -6.89
C ASP A 84 1.69 7.64 -8.21
N VAL A 85 0.62 6.85 -8.18
CA VAL A 85 -0.45 6.79 -9.17
C VAL A 85 -1.74 6.35 -8.49
N ASP A 86 -2.77 7.21 -8.54
CA ASP A 86 -4.09 6.96 -7.94
C ASP A 86 -5.09 7.97 -8.50
N ASP A 87 -6.39 7.66 -8.42
CA ASP A 87 -7.46 8.51 -8.94
C ASP A 87 -7.39 9.95 -8.39
N PRO A 88 -7.23 10.21 -7.06
CA PRO A 88 -7.11 11.57 -6.52
C PRO A 88 -5.93 12.36 -7.08
N LEU A 89 -4.80 11.71 -7.33
CA LEU A 89 -3.63 12.36 -7.94
C LEU A 89 -3.92 12.77 -9.38
N LEU A 90 -4.55 11.89 -10.17
CA LEU A 90 -4.90 12.15 -11.56
C LEU A 90 -5.94 13.26 -11.69
N GLU A 91 -6.97 13.27 -10.83
CA GLU A 91 -7.98 14.31 -10.74
C GLU A 91 -7.37 15.68 -10.40
N ARG A 92 -6.49 15.73 -9.40
CA ARG A 92 -5.79 16.94 -8.99
C ARG A 92 -4.91 17.48 -10.11
N ALA A 93 -4.14 16.62 -10.75
CA ALA A 93 -3.27 16.97 -11.88
C ALA A 93 -4.10 17.55 -13.05
N SER A 94 -5.22 16.91 -13.39
CA SER A 94 -6.14 17.39 -14.41
C SER A 94 -6.74 18.74 -14.06
N ALA A 95 -7.18 18.95 -12.82
CA ALA A 95 -7.78 20.19 -12.35
C ALA A 95 -6.80 21.37 -12.34
N THR A 96 -5.51 21.10 -12.13
CA THR A 96 -4.44 22.12 -12.09
C THR A 96 -3.70 22.29 -13.42
N GLY A 97 -3.95 21.40 -14.40
CA GLY A 97 -3.26 21.43 -15.71
C GLY A 97 -1.78 21.04 -15.64
N VAL A 98 -1.37 20.28 -14.61
CA VAL A 98 0.00 19.81 -14.38
C VAL A 98 0.11 18.33 -14.77
N ASP A 99 1.29 17.90 -15.24
CA ASP A 99 1.53 16.46 -15.42
C ASP A 99 1.51 15.75 -14.06
N TRP A 100 0.78 14.66 -13.97
CA TRP A 100 0.60 13.94 -12.70
C TRP A 100 1.90 13.39 -12.11
N ARG A 101 2.90 13.08 -12.97
CA ARG A 101 4.20 12.60 -12.50
C ARG A 101 5.02 13.73 -11.88
N ASP A 102 4.91 14.92 -12.46
CA ASP A 102 5.56 16.12 -11.91
C ASP A 102 4.92 16.49 -10.58
N LEU A 103 3.58 16.51 -10.52
CA LEU A 103 2.87 16.73 -9.27
C LEU A 103 3.27 15.71 -8.20
N ALA A 104 3.27 14.42 -8.52
CA ALA A 104 3.68 13.37 -7.58
C ALA A 104 5.11 13.56 -7.09
N ARG A 105 6.06 13.85 -7.98
CA ARG A 105 7.45 14.10 -7.62
C ARG A 105 7.59 15.27 -6.64
N ASP A 106 6.97 16.40 -6.96
CA ASP A 106 7.07 17.63 -6.16
C ASP A 106 6.49 17.41 -4.75
N GLN A 107 5.35 16.72 -4.65
CA GLN A 107 4.74 16.39 -3.35
C GLN A 107 5.54 15.35 -2.55
N ILE A 108 6.21 14.39 -3.21
CA ILE A 108 7.11 13.44 -2.55
C ILE A 108 8.36 14.15 -2.00
N GLU A 109 8.90 15.12 -2.74
CA GLU A 109 10.04 15.92 -2.28
C GLU A 109 9.65 16.81 -1.09
N LEU A 110 8.47 17.41 -1.12
CA LEU A 110 7.93 18.17 0.01
C LEU A 110 7.75 17.27 1.24
N PHE A 111 7.12 16.11 1.08
CA PHE A 111 6.98 15.13 2.16
C PHE A 111 8.35 14.71 2.76
N ALA A 112 9.34 14.45 1.91
CA ALA A 112 10.68 14.11 2.38
C ALA A 112 11.32 15.25 3.21
N THR A 113 11.09 16.50 2.80
CA THR A 113 11.53 17.69 3.54
C THR A 113 10.84 17.77 4.91
N ASP A 114 9.53 17.55 4.97
CA ASP A 114 8.75 17.53 6.21
C ASP A 114 9.22 16.43 7.17
N MET A 115 9.46 15.23 6.65
CA MET A 115 9.96 14.11 7.46
C MET A 115 11.37 14.37 8.00
N ALA A 116 12.24 14.99 7.20
CA ALA A 116 13.56 15.42 7.65
C ALA A 116 13.47 16.47 8.77
N ALA A 117 12.59 17.47 8.62
CA ALA A 117 12.36 18.50 9.63
C ALA A 117 11.81 17.95 10.96
N LEU A 118 10.98 16.89 10.87
CA LEU A 118 10.46 16.17 12.03
C LEU A 118 11.46 15.16 12.62
N ALA A 119 12.66 15.05 12.06
CA ALA A 119 13.67 14.07 12.44
C ALA A 119 13.19 12.60 12.43
N VAL A 120 12.26 12.27 11.54
CA VAL A 120 11.76 10.90 11.34
C VAL A 120 12.83 10.06 10.65
N LEU A 121 13.06 8.85 11.12
CA LEU A 121 14.00 7.91 10.50
C LEU A 121 13.51 7.49 9.10
N PRO A 122 14.36 7.55 8.07
CA PRO A 122 13.95 7.15 6.73
C PRO A 122 13.75 5.63 6.62
N PRO A 123 12.85 5.16 5.75
CA PRO A 123 12.69 3.73 5.50
C PRO A 123 13.93 3.14 4.83
N ALA A 124 14.25 1.89 5.14
CA ALA A 124 15.29 1.13 4.44
C ALA A 124 14.95 0.96 2.95
N ARG A 125 13.64 0.86 2.64
CA ARG A 125 13.10 0.85 1.28
C ARG A 125 11.90 1.79 1.18
N TYR A 126 11.98 2.72 0.22
CA TYR A 126 10.92 3.65 -0.13
C TYR A 126 10.54 3.41 -1.59
N VAL A 127 9.35 2.81 -1.83
CA VAL A 127 8.99 2.23 -3.13
C VAL A 127 7.71 2.86 -3.66
N GLY A 128 7.78 3.44 -4.87
CA GLY A 128 6.61 3.95 -5.59
C GLY A 128 5.73 2.83 -6.17
N ALA A 129 4.43 3.08 -6.25
CA ALA A 129 3.49 2.17 -6.89
C ALA A 129 3.87 1.94 -8.37
N VAL A 130 4.23 3.01 -9.10
CA VAL A 130 4.67 2.93 -10.51
C VAL A 130 5.89 2.03 -10.67
N GLU A 131 6.89 2.16 -9.78
CA GLU A 131 8.08 1.30 -9.75
C GLU A 131 7.72 -0.18 -9.50
N ALA A 132 6.70 -0.44 -8.69
CA ALA A 132 6.28 -1.78 -8.32
C ALA A 132 5.43 -2.49 -9.38
N ILE A 133 4.82 -1.76 -10.33
CA ILE A 133 3.87 -2.29 -11.33
C ILE A 133 4.40 -3.53 -12.09
N PRO A 134 5.64 -3.61 -12.59
CA PRO A 134 6.10 -4.80 -13.29
C PRO A 134 6.04 -6.07 -12.43
N ARG A 135 6.32 -5.93 -11.14
CA ARG A 135 6.21 -7.02 -10.17
C ARG A 135 4.76 -7.36 -9.86
N ILE A 136 3.91 -6.33 -9.70
CA ILE A 136 2.47 -6.49 -9.45
C ILE A 136 1.81 -7.26 -10.59
N VAL A 137 2.09 -6.91 -11.84
CA VAL A 137 1.60 -7.63 -13.02
C VAL A 137 1.95 -9.12 -12.95
N GLY A 138 3.20 -9.46 -12.58
CA GLY A 138 3.61 -10.85 -12.40
C GLY A 138 2.84 -11.58 -11.28
N LEU A 139 2.51 -10.88 -10.19
CA LEU A 139 1.69 -11.42 -9.11
C LEU A 139 0.24 -11.67 -9.56
N VAL A 140 -0.36 -10.71 -10.27
CA VAL A 140 -1.72 -10.84 -10.80
C VAL A 140 -1.84 -12.02 -11.75
N HIS A 141 -0.85 -12.21 -12.65
CA HIS A 141 -0.83 -13.37 -13.54
C HIS A 141 -0.78 -14.68 -12.76
N ARG A 142 0.05 -14.76 -11.72
CA ARG A 142 0.13 -15.95 -10.88
C ARG A 142 -1.20 -16.26 -10.18
N LEU A 143 -1.87 -15.25 -9.63
CA LEU A 143 -3.19 -15.43 -9.01
C LEU A 143 -4.24 -15.91 -10.02
N LEU A 144 -4.17 -15.45 -11.27
CA LEU A 144 -5.03 -15.95 -12.35
C LEU A 144 -4.73 -17.41 -12.69
N ASP A 145 -3.45 -17.79 -12.80
CA ASP A 145 -3.02 -19.15 -13.11
C ASP A 145 -3.38 -20.15 -12.00
N GLU A 146 -3.35 -19.69 -10.74
CA GLU A 146 -3.74 -20.45 -9.55
C GLU A 146 -5.27 -20.49 -9.32
N GLY A 147 -6.04 -19.75 -10.10
CA GLY A 147 -7.51 -19.64 -9.95
C GLY A 147 -7.98 -18.82 -8.76
N ALA A 148 -7.06 -18.17 -8.04
CA ALA A 148 -7.38 -17.24 -6.94
C ALA A 148 -7.88 -15.88 -7.43
N ALA A 149 -7.63 -15.54 -8.70
CA ALA A 149 -8.20 -14.39 -9.37
C ALA A 149 -8.95 -14.80 -10.65
N TYR A 150 -9.81 -13.92 -11.13
CA TYR A 150 -10.62 -14.15 -12.32
C TYR A 150 -10.91 -12.83 -13.05
N ARG A 151 -11.33 -12.93 -14.31
CA ARG A 151 -11.71 -11.76 -15.12
C ARG A 151 -13.21 -11.53 -15.07
N VAL A 152 -13.57 -10.26 -14.94
CA VAL A 152 -14.95 -9.78 -15.10
C VAL A 152 -15.02 -9.03 -16.43
N PRO A 153 -15.80 -9.47 -17.40
CA PRO A 153 -15.94 -8.80 -18.71
C PRO A 153 -16.31 -7.33 -18.53
N GLY A 154 -15.82 -6.49 -19.45
CA GLY A 154 -16.24 -5.09 -19.53
C GLY A 154 -17.73 -4.97 -19.86
N THR A 155 -18.32 -3.81 -19.58
CA THR A 155 -19.72 -3.48 -19.93
C THR A 155 -19.97 -3.55 -21.43
N ASP A 156 -18.93 -3.38 -22.24
CA ASP A 156 -18.98 -3.36 -23.71
C ASP A 156 -18.61 -4.72 -24.34
N GLY A 157 -18.60 -5.80 -23.53
CA GLY A 157 -18.32 -7.16 -23.99
C GLY A 157 -16.85 -7.45 -24.30
N GLU A 158 -15.92 -6.59 -23.84
CA GLU A 158 -14.48 -6.84 -23.99
C GLU A 158 -14.06 -8.09 -23.19
N PRO A 159 -13.46 -9.10 -23.87
CA PRO A 159 -13.08 -10.36 -23.22
C PRO A 159 -11.98 -10.19 -22.18
N ASP A 160 -11.19 -9.13 -22.27
CA ASP A 160 -10.07 -8.80 -21.37
C ASP A 160 -10.47 -7.81 -20.26
N GLY A 161 -11.61 -8.04 -19.61
CA GLY A 161 -12.10 -7.16 -18.55
C GLY A 161 -11.21 -7.07 -17.30
N ASP A 162 -11.75 -6.37 -16.31
CA ASP A 162 -11.05 -6.15 -15.02
C ASP A 162 -10.76 -7.48 -14.31
N VAL A 163 -9.65 -7.54 -13.59
CA VAL A 163 -9.24 -8.72 -12.81
C VAL A 163 -9.58 -8.53 -11.35
N TYR A 164 -10.28 -9.50 -10.77
CA TYR A 164 -10.67 -9.52 -9.36
C TYR A 164 -10.03 -10.70 -8.63
N PHE A 165 -9.65 -10.48 -7.39
CA PHE A 165 -9.30 -11.54 -6.43
C PHE A 165 -10.58 -12.10 -5.84
N SER A 166 -10.69 -13.44 -5.79
CA SER A 166 -11.79 -14.12 -5.12
C SER A 166 -11.53 -14.20 -3.63
N VAL A 167 -12.36 -13.57 -2.81
CA VAL A 167 -12.25 -13.64 -1.34
C VAL A 167 -12.41 -15.06 -0.81
N HIS A 168 -13.11 -15.93 -1.54
CA HIS A 168 -13.22 -17.34 -1.20
C HIS A 168 -11.91 -18.14 -1.37
N SER A 169 -10.89 -17.57 -2.01
CA SER A 169 -9.57 -18.19 -2.11
C SER A 169 -8.79 -18.12 -0.80
N ASP A 170 -9.21 -17.25 0.12
CA ASP A 170 -8.63 -17.14 1.46
C ASP A 170 -9.69 -17.46 2.52
N PRO A 171 -9.65 -18.64 3.16
CA PRO A 171 -10.61 -19.02 4.19
C PRO A 171 -10.54 -18.16 5.45
N ALA A 172 -9.46 -17.37 5.62
CA ALA A 172 -9.28 -16.43 6.73
C ALA A 172 -9.67 -14.98 6.36
N PHE A 173 -10.27 -14.76 5.18
CA PHE A 173 -10.69 -13.43 4.77
C PHE A 173 -11.63 -12.78 5.82
N GLY A 174 -11.29 -11.55 6.23
CA GLY A 174 -12.06 -10.82 7.26
C GLY A 174 -11.70 -11.16 8.72
N ALA A 175 -10.95 -12.24 8.97
CA ALA A 175 -10.65 -12.70 10.35
C ALA A 175 -9.87 -11.67 11.19
N VAL A 176 -9.03 -10.84 10.56
CA VAL A 176 -8.23 -9.82 11.27
C VAL A 176 -9.08 -8.64 11.70
N SER A 177 -10.03 -8.21 10.87
CA SER A 177 -10.85 -7.02 11.14
C SER A 177 -11.96 -7.25 12.16
N HIS A 178 -12.38 -8.50 12.36
CA HIS A 178 -13.55 -8.89 13.18
C HIS A 178 -14.85 -8.21 12.76
N LEU A 179 -14.94 -7.78 11.49
CA LEU A 179 -16.15 -7.20 10.93
C LEU A 179 -17.06 -8.31 10.42
N ASP A 180 -18.36 -8.14 10.60
CA ASP A 180 -19.36 -8.96 9.93
C ASP A 180 -19.48 -8.58 8.43
N GLU A 181 -20.09 -9.43 7.65
CA GLU A 181 -20.23 -9.22 6.20
C GLU A 181 -20.98 -7.93 5.84
N PRO A 182 -22.10 -7.55 6.49
CA PRO A 182 -22.77 -6.28 6.24
C PRO A 182 -21.86 -5.07 6.46
N ALA A 183 -21.06 -5.04 7.53
CA ALA A 183 -20.12 -3.97 7.80
C ALA A 183 -18.97 -3.93 6.76
N MET A 184 -18.46 -5.10 6.35
CA MET A 184 -17.45 -5.18 5.28
C MET A 184 -18.00 -4.64 3.95
N LEU A 185 -19.23 -4.97 3.58
CA LEU A 185 -19.89 -4.49 2.35
C LEU A 185 -20.08 -2.97 2.38
N ALA A 186 -20.56 -2.43 3.50
CA ALA A 186 -20.77 -0.99 3.67
C ALA A 186 -19.44 -0.21 3.53
N LEU A 187 -18.39 -0.67 4.22
CA LEU A 187 -17.06 -0.07 4.15
C LEU A 187 -16.42 -0.22 2.76
N SER A 188 -16.63 -1.35 2.08
CA SER A 188 -16.16 -1.54 0.71
C SER A 188 -16.80 -0.52 -0.24
N ALA A 189 -18.11 -0.32 -0.16
CA ALA A 189 -18.80 0.67 -0.97
C ALA A 189 -18.36 2.11 -0.68
N GLU A 190 -18.20 2.46 0.61
CA GLU A 190 -17.76 3.78 1.04
C GLU A 190 -16.33 4.12 0.57
N ARG A 191 -15.46 3.11 0.49
CA ARG A 191 -14.02 3.29 0.21
C ARG A 191 -13.61 2.96 -1.22
N GLY A 192 -14.51 3.12 -2.18
CA GLY A 192 -14.23 2.95 -3.61
C GLY A 192 -14.24 1.51 -4.11
N GLY A 193 -14.71 0.56 -3.31
CA GLY A 193 -15.07 -0.77 -3.78
C GLY A 193 -16.35 -0.71 -4.63
N ASP A 194 -16.59 -1.78 -5.36
CA ASP A 194 -17.72 -1.91 -6.28
C ASP A 194 -18.55 -3.18 -5.99
N PRO A 195 -19.18 -3.30 -4.79
CA PRO A 195 -19.89 -4.52 -4.40
C PRO A 195 -21.05 -4.87 -5.34
N GLY A 196 -21.64 -3.87 -6.00
CA GLY A 196 -22.73 -4.05 -6.95
C GLY A 196 -22.31 -4.36 -8.39
N ARG A 197 -21.00 -4.47 -8.70
CA ARG A 197 -20.54 -4.70 -10.07
C ARG A 197 -21.02 -6.04 -10.63
N PRO A 198 -21.74 -6.05 -11.77
CA PRO A 198 -22.16 -7.29 -12.43
C PRO A 198 -20.97 -8.16 -12.83
N GLY A 199 -21.11 -9.48 -12.68
CA GLY A 199 -20.08 -10.45 -13.04
C GLY A 199 -19.07 -10.78 -11.95
N LYS A 200 -19.08 -10.10 -10.81
CA LYS A 200 -18.33 -10.52 -9.61
C LYS A 200 -18.91 -11.82 -9.06
N LYS A 201 -18.06 -12.72 -8.56
CA LYS A 201 -18.46 -13.95 -7.90
C LYS A 201 -18.96 -13.71 -6.47
N HIS A 202 -18.35 -12.71 -5.81
CA HIS A 202 -18.74 -12.25 -4.48
C HIS A 202 -18.64 -10.72 -4.41
N PRO A 203 -19.58 -10.01 -3.75
CA PRO A 203 -19.56 -8.55 -3.66
C PRO A 203 -18.26 -7.96 -3.08
N LEU A 204 -17.59 -8.68 -2.16
CA LEU A 204 -16.33 -8.29 -1.55
C LEU A 204 -15.08 -8.66 -2.36
N ASP A 205 -15.23 -9.31 -3.53
CA ASP A 205 -14.05 -9.60 -4.38
C ASP A 205 -13.31 -8.32 -4.73
N CYS A 206 -11.99 -8.35 -4.56
CA CYS A 206 -11.16 -7.15 -4.64
C CYS A 206 -10.63 -6.92 -6.05
N LEU A 207 -10.76 -5.71 -6.57
CA LEU A 207 -10.18 -5.31 -7.84
C LEU A 207 -8.64 -5.34 -7.75
N LEU A 208 -8.00 -6.13 -8.61
CA LEU A 208 -6.55 -6.24 -8.71
C LEU A 208 -5.97 -5.46 -9.88
N TRP A 209 -6.68 -5.45 -11.01
CA TRP A 209 -6.22 -4.81 -12.22
C TRP A 209 -7.40 -4.34 -13.08
N ARG A 210 -7.38 -3.06 -13.45
CA ARG A 210 -8.37 -2.48 -14.36
C ARG A 210 -7.94 -2.64 -15.82
N VAL A 211 -8.91 -2.88 -16.70
CA VAL A 211 -8.71 -2.73 -18.15
C VAL A 211 -8.36 -1.27 -18.47
N ARG A 212 -7.60 -1.08 -19.55
CA ARG A 212 -7.21 0.25 -20.00
C ARG A 212 -8.44 1.13 -20.26
N ARG A 213 -8.40 2.35 -19.73
CA ARG A 213 -9.41 3.39 -19.98
C ARG A 213 -8.81 4.54 -20.78
N PRO A 214 -9.59 5.18 -21.70
CA PRO A 214 -9.13 6.37 -22.42
C PRO A 214 -8.69 7.47 -21.44
N GLY A 215 -7.53 8.09 -21.72
CA GLY A 215 -7.00 9.18 -20.88
C GLY A 215 -6.33 8.77 -19.57
N ALA A 216 -6.50 7.52 -19.12
CA ALA A 216 -5.85 7.04 -17.91
C ALA A 216 -4.44 6.48 -18.18
N PRO A 217 -3.51 6.58 -17.21
CA PRO A 217 -2.24 5.87 -17.27
C PRO A 217 -2.45 4.38 -17.49
N SER A 218 -1.63 3.77 -18.32
CA SER A 218 -1.74 2.34 -18.59
C SER A 218 -0.37 1.71 -18.75
N TRP A 219 -0.26 0.46 -18.32
CA TRP A 219 0.95 -0.35 -18.44
C TRP A 219 0.65 -1.59 -19.27
N ALA A 220 1.56 -1.92 -20.19
CA ALA A 220 1.41 -3.15 -20.97
C ALA A 220 1.46 -4.35 -19.99
N PRO A 221 0.54 -5.34 -20.13
CA PRO A 221 0.70 -6.59 -19.42
C PRO A 221 2.07 -7.17 -19.79
N ALA A 222 2.82 -7.66 -18.81
CA ALA A 222 4.10 -8.30 -19.05
C ALA A 222 3.88 -9.38 -20.12
N GLY A 223 4.47 -9.19 -21.30
CA GLY A 223 4.17 -9.98 -22.46
C GLY A 223 4.31 -11.48 -22.17
N LYS A 224 3.34 -12.29 -22.60
CA LYS A 224 3.55 -13.70 -22.79
C LYS A 224 4.85 -13.81 -23.59
N LYS A 225 5.92 -14.36 -22.99
CA LYS A 225 7.08 -14.81 -23.75
C LYS A 225 6.50 -15.69 -24.84
N ARG A 226 6.54 -15.22 -26.12
CA ARG A 226 6.29 -16.09 -27.27
C ARG A 226 7.23 -17.27 -27.06
N ARG A 227 6.68 -18.48 -26.89
CA ARG A 227 7.48 -19.69 -27.05
C ARG A 227 8.07 -19.62 -28.44
N PRO A 228 9.38 -19.75 -28.62
CA PRO A 228 9.91 -19.95 -29.96
C PRO A 228 9.27 -21.20 -30.53
N SER A 229 8.73 -21.05 -31.74
CA SER A 229 8.24 -22.14 -32.58
C SER A 229 9.37 -23.09 -32.95
#